data_76192cbfe9e6c42d461f86a86540a4c3
#
_entry.id   76192cbfe9e6c42d461f86a86540a4c3
#
_cell.length_a   1.000
_cell.length_b   1.000
_cell.length_c   1.000
_cell.angle_alpha   90.00
_cell.angle_beta   90.00
_cell.angle_gamma   90.00
#
_symmetry.space_group_name_H-M   'P 1'
#
loop_
_entity.id
_entity.type
_entity.pdbx_description
1 polymer ?
#
loop_
_entity_poly.entity_id
_entity_poly.type
_entity_poly.pdbx_seq_one_letter_code
_entity_poly.pdbx_strand_id
1 'polypeptide(L)'
;MPKAYWIACYRSISRPPALADYAKLAGPAIAGAGGRFLARGGVAKTYEAGLDQRTVLIEFDSVAQAIAAHDSPGYQAALAALGDAAERDIRIVEGVG
;
A
#
# COMPACT_ATOMS: atom_id res chain seq x y z
N MET A 1 -15.36 11.26 12.50
CA MET A 1 -13.90 11.08 12.40
C MET A 1 -13.52 10.96 10.93
N PRO A 2 -12.53 11.72 10.46
CA PRO A 2 -12.10 11.59 9.08
C PRO A 2 -11.47 10.22 8.83
N LYS A 3 -11.73 9.68 7.67
CA LYS A 3 -11.04 8.47 7.23
C LYS A 3 -9.60 8.81 6.86
N ALA A 4 -8.79 7.78 6.65
CA ALA A 4 -7.42 7.95 6.22
C ALA A 4 -7.15 7.07 5.01
N TYR A 5 -6.19 7.47 4.20
CA TYR A 5 -5.85 6.76 2.97
C TYR A 5 -4.35 6.46 2.95
N TRP A 6 -4.05 5.20 2.68
CA TRP A 6 -2.69 4.74 2.46
C TRP A 6 -2.51 4.64 0.95
N ILE A 7 -1.60 5.44 0.42
CA ILE A 7 -1.38 5.53 -1.02
C ILE A 7 0.03 4.99 -1.29
N ALA A 8 0.11 3.88 -2.01
CA ALA A 8 1.38 3.28 -2.40
C ALA A 8 1.60 3.50 -3.89
N CYS A 9 2.58 4.32 -4.22
CA CYS A 9 2.96 4.59 -5.60
C CYS A 9 4.29 3.87 -5.87
N TYR A 10 4.27 2.89 -6.77
CA TYR A 10 5.48 2.16 -7.12
C TYR A 10 6.33 2.98 -8.08
N ARG A 11 7.64 2.96 -7.88
CA ARG A 11 8.61 3.60 -8.78
C ARG A 11 9.27 2.56 -9.67
N SER A 12 9.58 1.39 -9.11
CA SER A 12 10.17 0.29 -9.87
C SER A 12 9.86 -1.04 -9.19
N ILE A 13 9.85 -2.09 -9.98
CA ILE A 13 9.70 -3.47 -9.48
C ILE A 13 10.81 -4.28 -10.13
N SER A 14 11.78 -4.74 -9.33
CA SER A 14 12.93 -5.49 -9.85
C SER A 14 12.74 -7.01 -9.80
N ARG A 15 11.93 -7.50 -8.84
CA ARG A 15 11.68 -8.93 -8.69
C ARG A 15 10.18 -9.20 -8.51
N PRO A 16 9.44 -9.37 -9.61
CA PRO A 16 8.00 -9.64 -9.53
C PRO A 16 7.60 -10.82 -8.65
N PRO A 17 8.34 -11.95 -8.58
CA PRO A 17 7.97 -13.03 -7.66
C PRO A 17 7.98 -12.61 -6.19
N ALA A 18 8.93 -11.78 -5.76
CA ALA A 18 8.97 -11.28 -4.39
C ALA A 18 7.79 -10.35 -4.10
N LEU A 19 7.37 -9.56 -5.10
CA LEU A 19 6.17 -8.74 -4.97
C LEU A 19 4.92 -9.62 -4.80
N ALA A 20 4.83 -10.73 -5.51
CA ALA A 20 3.71 -11.67 -5.37
C ALA A 20 3.69 -12.29 -3.98
N ASP A 21 4.84 -12.66 -3.43
CA ASP A 21 4.94 -13.19 -2.06
C ASP A 21 4.54 -12.12 -1.03
N TYR A 22 4.99 -10.88 -1.24
CA TYR A 22 4.58 -9.75 -0.42
C TYR A 22 3.04 -9.60 -0.43
N ALA A 23 2.44 -9.62 -1.60
CA ALA A 23 0.99 -9.41 -1.74
C ALA A 23 0.18 -10.48 -1.00
N LYS A 24 0.64 -11.73 -1.00
CA LYS A 24 -0.02 -12.83 -0.28
C LYS A 24 -0.08 -12.59 1.22
N LEU A 25 0.91 -11.90 1.78
CA LEU A 25 0.98 -11.57 3.20
C LEU A 25 0.34 -10.22 3.51
N ALA A 26 0.59 -9.23 2.67
CA ALA A 26 0.12 -7.86 2.89
C ALA A 26 -1.40 -7.75 2.80
N GLY A 27 -2.02 -8.41 1.83
CA GLY A 27 -3.47 -8.34 1.64
C GLY A 27 -4.23 -8.72 2.90
N PRO A 28 -4.05 -9.94 3.44
CA PRO A 28 -4.72 -10.35 4.67
C PRO A 28 -4.33 -9.50 5.88
N ALA A 29 -3.06 -9.08 6.01
CA ALA A 29 -2.61 -8.26 7.13
C ALA A 29 -3.33 -6.90 7.15
N ILE A 30 -3.42 -6.25 5.99
CA ILE A 30 -4.07 -4.95 5.86
C ILE A 30 -5.58 -5.08 6.09
N ALA A 31 -6.22 -6.07 5.47
CA ALA A 31 -7.66 -6.30 5.64
C ALA A 31 -7.99 -6.64 7.10
N GLY A 32 -7.18 -7.48 7.75
CA GLY A 32 -7.36 -7.83 9.15
C GLY A 32 -7.17 -6.66 10.10
N ALA A 33 -6.42 -5.64 9.69
CA ALA A 33 -6.23 -4.41 10.47
C ALA A 33 -7.27 -3.33 10.15
N GLY A 34 -8.28 -3.65 9.35
CA GLY A 34 -9.37 -2.73 9.04
C GLY A 34 -9.20 -1.95 7.75
N GLY A 35 -8.21 -2.26 6.94
CA GLY A 35 -8.02 -1.60 5.66
C GLY A 35 -8.96 -2.13 4.58
N ARG A 36 -9.39 -1.25 3.70
CA ARG A 36 -10.23 -1.58 2.56
C ARG A 36 -9.53 -1.14 1.28
N PHE A 37 -9.23 -2.08 0.40
CA PHE A 37 -8.59 -1.76 -0.87
C PHE A 37 -9.61 -1.09 -1.79
N LEU A 38 -9.34 0.16 -2.18
CA LEU A 38 -10.21 0.91 -3.08
C LEU A 38 -9.71 0.85 -4.52
N ALA A 39 -8.40 0.78 -4.72
CA ALA A 39 -7.79 0.62 -6.03
C ALA A 39 -6.48 -0.14 -5.86
N ARG A 40 -6.18 -1.01 -6.84
CA ARG A 40 -4.96 -1.81 -6.80
C ARG A 40 -4.66 -2.33 -8.19
N GLY A 41 -3.59 -1.83 -8.78
CA GLY A 41 -3.20 -2.27 -10.12
C GLY A 41 -2.45 -1.23 -10.92
N GLY A 42 -2.47 -1.39 -12.23
CA GLY A 42 -1.83 -0.48 -13.16
C GLY A 42 -2.58 0.84 -13.26
N VAL A 43 -1.86 1.87 -13.65
CA VAL A 43 -2.41 3.22 -13.80
C VAL A 43 -3.15 3.34 -15.14
N ALA A 44 -4.33 3.95 -15.11
CA ALA A 44 -5.12 4.16 -16.33
C ALA A 44 -4.56 5.31 -17.17
N LYS A 45 -4.07 6.36 -16.53
CA LYS A 45 -3.54 7.56 -17.19
C LYS A 45 -2.62 8.30 -16.23
N THR A 46 -1.54 8.85 -16.74
CA THR A 46 -0.66 9.71 -15.96
C THR A 46 -0.63 11.11 -16.53
N TYR A 47 -0.36 12.09 -15.67
CA TYR A 47 -0.13 13.48 -16.04
C TYR A 47 1.10 13.98 -15.30
N GLU A 48 1.77 14.97 -15.88
CA GLU A 48 2.92 15.65 -15.28
C GLU A 48 4.00 14.67 -14.86
N ALA A 49 4.38 14.63 -13.58
CA ALA A 49 5.42 13.74 -13.07
C ALA A 49 4.92 12.35 -12.67
N GLY A 50 3.67 12.02 -12.97
CA GLY A 50 3.12 10.71 -12.66
C GLY A 50 3.85 9.60 -13.39
N LEU A 51 4.18 8.52 -12.67
CA LEU A 51 4.81 7.34 -13.25
C LEU A 51 3.75 6.30 -13.63
N ASP A 52 3.92 5.69 -14.80
CA ASP A 52 3.04 4.60 -15.25
C ASP A 52 3.49 3.30 -14.59
N GLN A 53 3.26 3.21 -13.29
CA GLN A 53 3.61 2.06 -12.47
C GLN A 53 2.45 1.73 -11.53
N ARG A 54 2.50 0.52 -10.95
CA ARG A 54 1.47 0.04 -10.03
C ARG A 54 1.17 1.07 -8.94
N THR A 55 -0.12 1.24 -8.63
CA THR A 55 -0.59 2.12 -7.57
C THR A 55 -1.64 1.42 -6.74
N VAL A 56 -1.58 1.57 -5.42
CA VAL A 56 -2.53 0.96 -4.50
C VAL A 56 -3.11 2.04 -3.59
N LEU A 57 -4.43 2.03 -3.44
CA LEU A 57 -5.16 2.95 -2.56
C LEU A 57 -5.95 2.14 -1.55
N ILE A 58 -5.70 2.39 -0.27
CA ILE A 58 -6.33 1.67 0.83
C ILE A 58 -6.99 2.68 1.77
N GLU A 59 -8.23 2.42 2.16
CA GLU A 59 -8.97 3.27 3.10
C GLU A 59 -8.96 2.65 4.49
N PHE A 60 -8.77 3.49 5.51
CA PHE A 60 -8.88 3.13 6.92
C PHE A 60 -9.83 4.11 7.61
N ASP A 61 -10.36 3.72 8.77
CA ASP A 61 -11.28 4.57 9.52
C ASP A 61 -10.58 5.78 10.15
N SER A 62 -9.27 5.70 10.38
CA SER A 62 -8.49 6.79 10.97
C SER A 62 -7.02 6.70 10.58
N VAL A 63 -6.32 7.81 10.75
CA VAL A 63 -4.86 7.86 10.57
C VAL A 63 -4.16 6.89 11.52
N ALA A 64 -4.58 6.87 12.79
CA ALA A 64 -3.98 5.98 13.79
C ALA A 64 -4.12 4.50 13.39
N GLN A 65 -5.26 4.12 12.85
CA GLN A 65 -5.49 2.75 12.39
C GLN A 65 -4.60 2.40 11.18
N ALA A 66 -4.43 3.32 10.25
CA ALA A 66 -3.57 3.11 9.09
C ALA A 66 -2.11 2.91 9.51
N ILE A 67 -1.63 3.73 10.44
CA ILE A 67 -0.27 3.62 10.98
C ILE A 67 -0.10 2.29 11.71
N ALA A 68 -1.07 1.91 12.54
CA ALA A 68 -1.02 0.65 13.28
C ALA A 68 -0.99 -0.55 12.33
N ALA A 69 -1.70 -0.48 11.21
CA ALA A 69 -1.69 -1.54 10.20
C ALA A 69 -0.30 -1.69 9.59
N HIS A 70 0.34 -0.58 9.23
CA HIS A 70 1.70 -0.61 8.68
C HIS A 70 2.69 -1.20 9.68
N ASP A 71 2.57 -0.84 10.94
CA ASP A 71 3.52 -1.25 11.97
C ASP A 71 3.19 -2.62 12.57
N SER A 72 2.12 -3.27 12.12
CA SER A 72 1.70 -4.58 12.63
C SER A 72 2.70 -5.68 12.26
N PRO A 73 2.81 -6.72 13.10
CA PRO A 73 3.70 -7.85 12.80
C PRO A 73 3.39 -8.51 11.45
N GLY A 74 2.11 -8.62 11.10
CA GLY A 74 1.70 -9.22 9.82
C GLY A 74 2.21 -8.44 8.62
N TYR A 75 2.11 -7.11 8.66
CA TYR A 75 2.60 -6.29 7.56
C TYR A 75 4.13 -6.25 7.54
N GLN A 76 4.79 -6.23 8.70
CA GLN A 76 6.24 -6.27 8.76
C GLN A 76 6.80 -7.59 8.17
N ALA A 77 6.09 -8.69 8.36
CA ALA A 77 6.43 -9.96 7.71
C ALA A 77 6.32 -9.85 6.17
N ALA A 78 5.29 -9.14 5.69
CA ALA A 78 5.14 -8.89 4.27
C ALA A 78 6.30 -8.05 3.71
N LEU A 79 6.73 -7.03 4.43
CA LEU A 79 7.88 -6.21 4.04
C LEU A 79 9.16 -7.04 3.97
N ALA A 80 9.35 -7.98 4.89
CA ALA A 80 10.51 -8.86 4.86
C ALA A 80 10.50 -9.73 3.59
N ALA A 81 9.33 -10.21 3.16
CA ALA A 81 9.20 -10.97 1.93
C ALA A 81 9.49 -10.12 0.69
N LEU A 82 9.10 -8.85 0.72
CA LEU A 82 9.37 -7.93 -0.39
C LEU A 82 10.87 -7.61 -0.51
N GLY A 83 11.53 -7.37 0.62
CA GLY A 83 12.92 -6.96 0.64
C GLY A 83 13.13 -5.69 -0.18
N ASP A 84 14.10 -5.72 -1.10
CA ASP A 84 14.41 -4.60 -1.98
C ASP A 84 13.86 -4.81 -3.40
N ALA A 85 12.86 -5.69 -3.56
CA ALA A 85 12.31 -6.04 -4.87
C ALA A 85 11.50 -4.93 -5.54
N ALA A 86 11.12 -3.90 -4.79
CA ALA A 86 10.40 -2.76 -5.34
C ALA A 86 10.82 -1.47 -4.62
N GLU A 87 10.79 -0.37 -5.35
CA GLU A 87 10.92 0.96 -4.78
C GLU A 87 9.55 1.62 -4.81
N ARG A 88 9.09 2.11 -3.67
CA ARG A 88 7.75 2.67 -3.52
C ARG A 88 7.78 3.97 -2.75
N ASP A 89 6.81 4.83 -3.04
CA ASP A 89 6.47 6.00 -2.25
C ASP A 89 5.16 5.68 -1.54
N ILE A 90 5.19 5.53 -0.21
CA ILE A 90 4.00 5.23 0.59
C ILE A 90 3.68 6.42 1.46
N ARG A 91 2.43 6.89 1.37
CA ARG A 91 1.94 8.03 2.14
C ARG A 91 0.63 7.68 2.82
N ILE A 92 0.47 8.15 4.06
CA ILE A 92 -0.80 8.08 4.77
C ILE A 92 -1.32 9.49 4.90
N VAL A 93 -2.53 9.73 4.38
CA VAL A 93 -3.14 11.06 4.31
C VAL A 93 -4.51 11.02 4.96
N GLU A 94 -4.81 12.02 5.79
CA GLU A 94 -6.14 12.15 6.36
C GLU A 94 -7.14 12.61 5.31
N GLY A 95 -8.31 12.00 5.29
CA GLY A 95 -9.38 12.38 4.39
C GLY A 95 -9.99 13.73 4.75
N VAL A 96 -10.74 14.30 3.83
CA VAL A 96 -11.30 15.66 3.97
C VAL A 96 -12.61 15.68 4.76
N GLY A 97 -12.92 14.74 5.47
CA GLY A 97 -14.09 14.81 6.25
C GLY A 97 -14.88 13.64 6.50
#